data_04a9ec513a4949e47561ef275712370d
#
_entry.id   04a9ec513a4949e47561ef275712370d
#
_cell.length_a   1.000
_cell.length_b   1.000
_cell.length_c   1.000
_cell.angle_alpha   90.00
_cell.angle_beta   90.00
_cell.angle_gamma   90.00
#
_symmetry.space_group_name_H-M   'P 1'
#
loop_
_entity.id
_entity.type
_entity.pdbx_description
1 polymer ?
#
loop_
_entity_poly.entity_id
_entity_poly.type
_entity_poly.pdbx_seq_one_letter_code
_entity_poly.pdbx_strand_id
1 'polypeptide(L)'
;MADKVSLVKLLGKEKFERIEGIFRKHFQLGLETRNIQGKEIKQMCSVDYKPAFCKAVQKSTLGLRRCNKERRRSLEIAIETGQSYILLCHAGVVLVCVPIMDKDKALGGIFFGKCLWEPVTQILVKDEIGRAHV
;
A
#
# COMPACT_ATOMS: atom_id res chain seq x y z
N MET A 1 -23.42 -11.85 8.44
CA MET A 1 -23.24 -10.50 8.56
C MET A 1 -22.88 -9.83 7.30
N ALA A 2 -23.46 -8.71 7.13
CA ALA A 2 -23.21 -7.94 5.95
C ALA A 2 -21.75 -7.64 5.78
N ASP A 3 -21.06 -7.54 6.86
CA ASP A 3 -19.67 -7.17 6.79
C ASP A 3 -18.80 -8.23 6.16
N LYS A 4 -19.26 -9.43 6.17
CA LYS A 4 -18.47 -10.48 5.58
C LYS A 4 -18.60 -10.54 4.10
N VAL A 5 -19.50 -9.78 3.62
CA VAL A 5 -19.60 -9.65 2.24
C VAL A 5 -18.65 -8.65 1.81
N SER A 6 -17.84 -8.45 2.23
CA SER A 6 -16.84 -7.63 2.18
C SER A 6 -16.21 -7.53 0.87
N LEU A 7 -15.00 -7.12 0.85
CA LEU A 7 -14.19 -6.89 -0.30
C LEU A 7 -14.10 -8.05 -1.24
N VAL A 8 -13.92 -9.24 -0.69
CA VAL A 8 -13.75 -10.43 -1.52
C VAL A 8 -14.98 -10.67 -2.37
N LYS A 9 -16.16 -10.48 -1.81
CA LYS A 9 -17.37 -10.68 -2.57
C LYS A 9 -17.69 -9.53 -3.51
N LEU A 10 -17.49 -8.33 -3.06
CA LEU A 10 -17.79 -7.17 -3.89
C LEU A 10 -16.86 -7.07 -5.07
N LEU A 11 -15.57 -7.13 -4.82
CA LEU A 11 -14.58 -6.98 -5.86
C LEU A 11 -14.42 -8.25 -6.67
N GLY A 12 -14.30 -9.38 -5.97
CA GLY A 12 -14.12 -10.66 -6.63
C GLY A 12 -12.71 -10.86 -7.13
N LYS A 13 -12.34 -12.12 -7.26
CA LYS A 13 -11.02 -12.48 -7.69
C LYS A 13 -10.75 -12.05 -9.12
N GLU A 14 -11.71 -12.21 -9.99
CA GLU A 14 -11.56 -11.87 -11.39
C GLU A 14 -11.33 -10.39 -11.60
N LYS A 15 -12.13 -9.55 -10.94
CA LYS A 15 -11.97 -8.11 -11.06
C LYS A 15 -10.64 -7.66 -10.48
N PHE A 16 -10.25 -8.24 -9.36
CA PHE A 16 -8.97 -7.90 -8.77
C PHE A 16 -7.83 -8.26 -9.69
N GLU A 17 -7.86 -9.45 -10.28
CA GLU A 17 -6.79 -9.90 -11.17
C GLU A 17 -6.69 -9.01 -12.39
N ARG A 18 -7.81 -8.52 -12.87
CA ARG A 18 -7.82 -7.61 -14.02
C ARG A 18 -7.16 -6.28 -13.67
N ILE A 19 -7.53 -5.72 -12.52
CA ILE A 19 -6.93 -4.47 -12.07
C ILE A 19 -5.43 -4.65 -11.79
N GLU A 20 -5.10 -5.73 -11.12
CA GLU A 20 -3.72 -6.05 -10.78
C GLU A 20 -2.87 -6.21 -12.04
N GLY A 21 -3.43 -6.85 -13.06
CA GLY A 21 -2.72 -7.03 -14.32
C GLY A 21 -2.43 -5.71 -15.01
N ILE A 22 -3.37 -4.77 -14.94
CA ILE A 22 -3.17 -3.45 -15.51
C ILE A 22 -2.05 -2.71 -14.79
N PHE A 23 -2.08 -2.72 -13.48
CA PHE A 23 -1.05 -2.06 -12.68
C PHE A 23 0.32 -2.65 -12.93
N ARG A 24 0.41 -3.98 -12.98
CA ARG A 24 1.70 -4.63 -13.19
C ARG A 24 2.23 -4.35 -14.59
N LYS A 25 1.36 -4.41 -15.60
CA LYS A 25 1.77 -4.22 -16.97
C LYS A 25 2.21 -2.80 -17.27
N HIS A 26 1.44 -1.83 -16.80
CA HIS A 26 1.65 -0.43 -17.18
C HIS A 26 2.51 0.35 -16.18
N PHE A 27 2.49 -0.02 -14.92
CA PHE A 27 3.20 0.72 -13.88
C PHE A 27 4.23 -0.11 -13.14
N GLN A 28 4.22 -1.43 -13.39
CA GLN A 28 5.12 -2.36 -12.69
C GLN A 28 4.96 -2.27 -11.19
N LEU A 29 3.73 -2.08 -10.74
CA LEU A 29 3.42 -1.97 -9.32
C LEU A 29 2.60 -3.17 -8.86
N GLY A 30 2.90 -3.65 -7.66
CA GLY A 30 2.09 -4.68 -7.03
C GLY A 30 1.03 -4.06 -6.15
N LEU A 31 -0.08 -4.75 -6.01
CA LEU A 31 -1.20 -4.30 -5.19
C LEU A 31 -1.27 -5.11 -3.91
N GLU A 32 -1.56 -4.43 -2.82
CA GLU A 32 -1.75 -5.05 -1.53
C GLU A 32 -3.12 -4.63 -1.02
N THR A 33 -4.02 -5.60 -0.84
CA THR A 33 -5.38 -5.29 -0.36
C THR A 33 -5.49 -5.65 1.10
N ARG A 34 -6.10 -4.76 1.87
CA ARG A 34 -6.33 -4.97 3.30
C ARG A 34 -7.79 -4.73 3.63
N ASN A 35 -8.27 -5.48 4.63
CA ASN A 35 -9.64 -5.32 5.08
C ASN A 35 -9.73 -4.10 6.00
N ILE A 36 -10.93 -3.84 6.51
CA ILE A 36 -11.17 -2.65 7.31
C ILE A 36 -10.40 -2.66 8.64
N GLN A 37 -9.98 -3.82 9.11
CA GLN A 37 -9.14 -3.91 10.28
C GLN A 37 -7.66 -3.70 9.96
N GLY A 38 -7.33 -3.54 8.70
CA GLY A 38 -5.95 -3.32 8.29
C GLY A 38 -5.17 -4.60 8.07
N LYS A 39 -5.84 -5.74 7.99
CA LYS A 39 -5.17 -7.01 7.74
C LYS A 39 -5.14 -7.35 6.26
N GLU A 40 -4.03 -7.92 5.82
CA GLU A 40 -3.89 -8.32 4.43
C GLU A 40 -4.90 -9.38 4.03
N ILE A 41 -5.47 -9.20 2.86
CA ILE A 41 -6.30 -10.23 2.24
C ILE A 41 -5.41 -10.86 1.17
N LYS A 42 -4.75 -11.94 1.51
CA LYS A 42 -3.71 -12.50 0.67
C LYS A 42 -4.15 -12.87 -0.73
N GLN A 43 -5.36 -13.37 -0.87
CA GLN A 43 -5.85 -13.74 -2.19
C GLN A 43 -6.10 -12.51 -3.07
N MET A 44 -6.02 -11.33 -2.51
CA MET A 44 -6.17 -10.08 -3.25
C MET A 44 -4.92 -9.23 -3.14
N CYS A 45 -3.78 -9.86 -3.10
CA CYS A 45 -2.49 -9.21 -3.16
C CYS A 45 -1.72 -9.77 -4.35
N SER A 46 -0.93 -8.91 -4.98
CA SER A 46 -0.07 -9.37 -6.07
C SER A 46 0.98 -10.33 -5.53
N VAL A 47 1.42 -11.25 -6.38
CA VAL A 47 2.56 -12.07 -6.05
C VAL A 47 3.75 -11.13 -5.97
N ASP A 48 4.56 -11.29 -4.95
CA ASP A 48 5.72 -10.43 -4.73
C ASP A 48 5.37 -8.94 -4.64
N TYR A 49 4.25 -8.65 -3.98
CA TYR A 49 3.86 -7.26 -3.81
C TYR A 49 4.78 -6.50 -2.85
N LYS A 50 5.61 -7.21 -2.09
CA LYS A 50 6.58 -6.57 -1.20
C LYS A 50 7.93 -6.48 -1.88
N PRO A 51 8.45 -5.25 -2.09
CA PRO A 51 9.81 -5.11 -2.59
C PRO A 51 10.81 -5.62 -1.57
N ALA A 52 12.01 -5.89 -2.03
CA ALA A 52 13.07 -6.38 -1.15
C ALA A 52 13.31 -5.44 0.04
N PHE A 53 13.20 -4.15 -0.19
CA PHE A 53 13.37 -3.16 0.86
C PHE A 53 12.32 -3.35 1.97
N CYS A 54 11.07 -3.51 1.58
CA CYS A 54 10.00 -3.72 2.55
C CYS A 54 10.17 -5.04 3.30
N LYS A 55 10.61 -6.07 2.59
CA LYS A 55 10.89 -7.35 3.22
C LYS A 55 11.98 -7.21 4.29
N ALA A 56 13.01 -6.43 3.98
CA ALA A 56 14.09 -6.21 4.93
C ALA A 56 13.61 -5.47 6.16
N VAL A 57 12.80 -4.43 5.97
CA VAL A 57 12.24 -3.67 7.10
C VAL A 57 11.39 -4.56 7.98
N GLN A 58 10.62 -5.45 7.37
CA GLN A 58 9.68 -6.30 8.11
C GLN A 58 10.31 -7.53 8.73
N LYS A 59 11.60 -7.71 8.56
CA LYS A 59 12.28 -8.79 9.26
C LYS A 59 12.34 -8.58 10.76
N SER A 60 12.38 -7.32 11.19
CA SER A 60 12.35 -7.03 12.63
C SER A 60 10.91 -6.92 13.09
N THR A 61 10.68 -7.30 14.34
CA THR A 61 9.36 -7.18 14.95
C THR A 61 8.90 -5.73 14.97
N LEU A 62 9.81 -4.82 15.28
CA LEU A 62 9.49 -3.40 15.34
C LEU A 62 9.12 -2.88 13.95
N GLY A 63 9.88 -3.25 12.94
CA GLY A 63 9.61 -2.81 11.58
C GLY A 63 8.25 -3.29 11.09
N LEU A 64 7.96 -4.55 11.32
CA LEU A 64 6.67 -5.09 10.93
C LEU A 64 5.52 -4.39 11.65
N ARG A 65 5.68 -4.15 12.93
CA ARG A 65 4.66 -3.46 13.72
C ARG A 65 4.41 -2.06 13.19
N ARG A 66 5.48 -1.34 12.86
CA ARG A 66 5.34 0.00 12.31
C ARG A 66 4.66 0.00 10.95
N CYS A 67 4.99 -0.95 10.10
CA CYS A 67 4.34 -1.08 8.81
C CYS A 67 2.85 -1.32 8.98
N ASN A 68 2.47 -2.24 9.83
CA ASN A 68 1.07 -2.55 10.05
C ASN A 68 0.30 -1.38 10.65
N LYS A 69 0.93 -0.68 11.57
CA LYS A 69 0.30 0.49 12.19
C LYS A 69 0.06 1.59 11.15
N GLU A 70 1.03 1.83 10.30
CA GLU A 70 0.87 2.83 9.25
C GLU A 70 -0.19 2.46 8.24
N ARG A 71 -0.26 1.19 7.85
CA ARG A 71 -1.29 0.74 6.94
C ARG A 71 -2.67 1.00 7.52
N ARG A 72 -2.84 0.65 8.79
CA ARG A 72 -4.11 0.84 9.45
C ARG A 72 -4.49 2.31 9.56
N ARG A 73 -3.53 3.15 9.97
CA ARG A 73 -3.78 4.57 10.09
C ARG A 73 -4.09 5.21 8.74
N SER A 74 -3.34 4.84 7.71
CA SER A 74 -3.58 5.36 6.36
C SER A 74 -4.96 5.00 5.86
N LEU A 75 -5.37 3.77 6.14
CA LEU A 75 -6.70 3.33 5.74
C LEU A 75 -7.78 4.11 6.47
N GLU A 76 -7.61 4.35 7.76
CA GLU A 76 -8.54 5.15 8.54
C GLU A 76 -8.70 6.56 7.95
N ILE A 77 -7.58 7.18 7.60
CA ILE A 77 -7.61 8.51 7.02
C ILE A 77 -8.30 8.50 5.65
N ALA A 78 -7.96 7.53 4.83
CA ALA A 78 -8.57 7.42 3.49
C ALA A 78 -10.08 7.21 3.58
N ILE A 79 -10.51 6.36 4.51
CA ILE A 79 -11.94 6.10 4.70
C ILE A 79 -12.64 7.35 5.21
N GLU A 80 -12.06 8.01 6.19
CA GLU A 80 -12.66 9.19 6.78
C GLU A 80 -12.84 10.31 5.77
N THR A 81 -11.84 10.52 4.92
CA THR A 81 -11.91 11.56 3.91
C THR A 81 -12.62 11.14 2.64
N GLY A 82 -12.80 9.83 2.45
CA GLY A 82 -13.37 9.31 1.22
C GLY A 82 -12.46 9.49 0.02
N GLN A 83 -11.18 9.71 0.23
CA GLN A 83 -10.23 9.98 -0.84
C GLN A 83 -8.97 9.17 -0.66
N SER A 84 -8.23 9.00 -1.75
CA SER A 84 -6.94 8.33 -1.68
C SER A 84 -5.99 9.14 -0.81
N TYR A 85 -5.11 8.43 -0.13
CA TYR A 85 -4.17 9.04 0.79
C TYR A 85 -2.76 8.64 0.38
N ILE A 86 -1.92 9.63 0.15
CA ILE A 86 -0.53 9.40 -0.28
C ILE A 86 0.38 9.82 0.86
N LEU A 87 1.33 8.97 1.19
CA LEU A 87 2.23 9.25 2.30
C LEU A 87 3.62 8.69 2.04
N LEU A 88 4.57 9.17 2.82
CA LEU A 88 5.86 8.51 2.93
C LEU A 88 5.80 7.65 4.17
N CYS A 89 6.10 6.38 4.05
CA CYS A 89 6.06 5.50 5.20
C CYS A 89 7.26 5.74 6.12
N HIS A 90 7.25 5.10 7.27
CA HIS A 90 8.33 5.30 8.25
C HIS A 90 9.72 4.94 7.70
N ALA A 91 9.75 4.18 6.63
CA ALA A 91 11.00 3.78 6.00
C ALA A 91 11.32 4.59 4.76
N GLY A 92 10.53 5.63 4.45
CA GLY A 92 10.83 6.52 3.35
C GLY A 92 10.33 6.09 1.99
N VAL A 93 9.40 5.16 1.95
CA VAL A 93 8.84 4.66 0.69
C VAL A 93 7.50 5.33 0.46
N VAL A 94 7.24 5.74 -0.79
CA VAL A 94 5.95 6.33 -1.14
C VAL A 94 4.89 5.23 -1.11
N LEU A 95 3.77 5.56 -0.51
CA LEU A 95 2.67 4.62 -0.37
C LEU A 95 1.37 5.33 -0.70
N VAL A 96 0.55 4.69 -1.52
CA VAL A 96 -0.77 5.21 -1.87
C VAL A 96 -1.80 4.24 -1.33
N CYS A 97 -2.79 4.78 -0.62
CA CYS A 97 -3.90 4.01 -0.09
C CYS A 97 -5.18 4.47 -0.75
N VAL A 98 -5.87 3.56 -1.42
CA VAL A 98 -7.15 3.86 -2.06
C VAL A 98 -8.23 3.15 -1.26
N PRO A 99 -9.19 3.90 -0.66
CA PRO A 99 -10.24 3.26 0.12
C PRO A 99 -11.23 2.56 -0.81
N ILE A 100 -11.74 1.44 -0.37
CA ILE A 100 -12.76 0.71 -1.12
C ILE A 100 -14.06 0.84 -0.35
N MET A 101 -15.03 1.47 -0.99
CA MET A 101 -16.30 1.76 -0.38
C MET A 101 -17.43 1.08 -1.14
N ASP A 102 -18.45 0.67 -0.41
CA ASP A 102 -19.70 0.24 -1.00
C ASP A 102 -20.74 1.23 -0.51
N LYS A 103 -21.01 2.23 -1.33
CA LYS A 103 -21.83 3.39 -0.93
C LYS A 103 -21.14 4.08 0.24
N ASP A 104 -21.78 4.10 1.41
CA ASP A 104 -21.20 4.76 2.57
C ASP A 104 -20.42 3.80 3.45
N LYS A 105 -20.38 2.54 3.08
CA LYS A 105 -19.75 1.54 3.92
C LYS A 105 -18.33 1.25 3.46
N ALA A 106 -17.40 1.37 4.38
CA ALA A 106 -16.01 1.07 4.08
C ALA A 106 -15.77 -0.43 4.13
N LEU A 107 -15.07 -0.95 3.14
CA LEU A 107 -14.77 -2.38 3.06
C LEU A 107 -13.29 -2.68 3.25
N GLY A 108 -12.44 -1.71 3.05
CA GLY A 108 -11.01 -1.88 3.17
C GLY A 108 -10.30 -0.93 2.25
N GLY A 109 -9.11 -1.31 1.80
CA GLY A 109 -8.35 -0.46 0.91
C GLY A 109 -7.29 -1.23 0.13
N ILE A 110 -6.83 -0.61 -0.93
CA ILE A 110 -5.75 -1.14 -1.74
C ILE A 110 -4.55 -0.21 -1.58
N PHE A 111 -3.40 -0.80 -1.31
CA PHE A 111 -2.16 -0.07 -1.17
C PHE A 111 -1.23 -0.40 -2.33
N PHE A 112 -0.55 0.60 -2.84
CA PHE A 112 0.45 0.39 -3.88
C PHE A 112 1.46 1.53 -3.86
N GLY A 113 2.42 1.48 -4.77
CA GLY A 113 3.49 2.46 -4.83
C GLY A 113 4.78 1.84 -4.34
N LYS A 114 4.94 1.79 -3.03
CA LYS A 114 6.10 1.17 -2.38
C LYS A 114 7.42 1.40 -3.12
N CYS A 115 7.60 2.61 -3.61
CA CYS A 115 8.80 2.99 -4.34
C CYS A 115 9.44 4.17 -3.67
N LEU A 116 10.73 4.30 -3.86
CA LEU A 116 11.43 5.46 -3.35
C LEU A 116 10.97 6.68 -4.14
N TRP A 117 11.23 7.85 -3.59
CA TRP A 117 10.85 9.10 -4.23
C TRP A 117 11.85 9.39 -5.35
N GLU A 118 11.82 8.57 -6.38
CA GLU A 118 12.69 8.69 -7.53
C GLU A 118 12.13 9.68 -8.51
N PRO A 119 12.86 10.33 -9.30
CA PRO A 119 14.33 10.40 -9.27
C PRO A 119 14.83 11.41 -8.25
N VAL A 120 13.91 12.11 -7.60
CA VAL A 120 14.27 13.16 -6.66
C VAL A 120 15.16 12.61 -5.55
N THR A 121 14.77 11.45 -5.02
CA THR A 121 15.54 10.84 -3.95
C THR A 121 16.95 10.52 -4.38
N GLN A 122 17.11 9.99 -5.58
CA GLN A 122 18.44 9.69 -6.09
C GLN A 122 19.28 10.93 -6.26
N ILE A 123 18.69 11.99 -6.77
CA ILE A 123 19.39 13.25 -6.93
C ILE A 123 19.81 13.79 -5.58
N LEU A 124 18.91 13.75 -4.61
CA LEU A 124 19.24 14.24 -3.27
C LEU A 124 20.33 13.43 -2.62
N VAL A 125 20.29 12.11 -2.76
CA VAL A 125 21.30 11.25 -2.20
C VAL A 125 22.65 11.56 -2.82
N LYS A 126 22.72 11.74 -4.12
CA LYS A 126 23.95 12.09 -4.79
C LYS A 126 24.46 13.42 -4.30
N ASP A 127 23.59 14.39 -4.18
CA ASP A 127 24.00 15.70 -3.70
C ASP A 127 24.51 15.64 -2.29
N GLU A 128 23.83 14.92 -1.45
CA GLU A 128 24.24 14.77 -0.08
C GLU A 128 25.60 14.11 0.04
N ILE A 129 25.81 13.07 -0.69
CA ILE A 129 27.09 12.41 -0.70
C ILE A 129 28.15 13.31 -1.27
N GLY A 130 27.83 13.97 -2.38
CA GLY A 130 28.77 14.85 -3.04
C GLY A 130 29.10 16.07 -2.21
N ARG A 131 28.17 16.55 -1.41
CA ARG A 131 28.42 17.69 -0.56
C ARG A 131 28.88 17.27 0.79
N ALA A 132 28.83 16.04 0.98
CA ALA A 132 29.00 15.48 2.22
C ALA A 132 28.02 15.95 3.11
N HIS A 133 26.83 15.94 2.84
CA HIS A 133 25.86 16.05 2.92
C HIS A 133 25.06 16.42 3.38
N VAL A 134 24.62 16.53 3.03
CA VAL A 134 23.75 16.96 3.09
C VAL A 134 22.91 16.73 3.48
#